data_70332ff5df58a1a402821bec6d03719c
#
_entry.id   70332ff5df58a1a402821bec6d03719c
#
_cell.length_a   1.000
_cell.length_b   1.000
_cell.length_c   1.000
_cell.angle_alpha   90.00
_cell.angle_beta   90.00
_cell.angle_gamma   90.00
#
_symmetry.space_group_name_H-M   'P 1'
#
loop_
_entity.id
_entity.type
_entity.pdbx_description
1 polymer ?
#
loop_
_entity_poly.entity_id
_entity_poly.type
_entity_poly.pdbx_seq_one_letter_code
_entity_poly.pdbx_strand_id
1 'polypeptide(L)'
;MSEQQDQVPPEPTAADVRAMDVRSVASLLAVVARLRDPEHGCPWDLQQTPRTILPYTLEEAYEVAEAIENDDMAELCEELGDLLFQVAIYARMAQEQGDFDFGDVVASITGKMVRRHPHVFGDAEVASEEEVRENWEAMKAAEREAKGKRLRTSVMEGVAQALPALVRAHKLQKRAARVGFDWDDLDGVAAKVREELAECEATFGAQADPLERVHEVGDLLFSCVNLARHLDVDAEQALRAANHRFERRFMRVEVCLGAAGKQPGPEHRDEMERLWETVKSEER
;
A
#
# COMPACT_ATOMS: atom_id res chain seq x y z
N MET A 1 -1.89 -28.10 -46.20
CA MET A 1 -2.01 -27.71 -44.80
C MET A 1 -2.03 -26.17 -44.82
N SER A 2 -3.23 -25.61 -44.68
CA SER A 2 -3.46 -24.17 -44.68
C SER A 2 -3.08 -23.62 -43.31
N GLU A 3 -2.12 -22.71 -43.30
CA GLU A 3 -1.81 -21.86 -42.12
C GLU A 3 -3.08 -21.02 -41.87
N GLN A 4 -3.82 -21.38 -40.84
CA GLN A 4 -4.74 -20.46 -40.19
C GLN A 4 -3.86 -19.43 -39.45
N GLN A 5 -3.66 -18.27 -40.07
CA GLN A 5 -3.25 -17.08 -39.37
C GLN A 5 -4.36 -16.77 -38.36
N ASP A 6 -4.06 -16.91 -37.06
CA ASP A 6 -4.86 -16.39 -35.97
C ASP A 6 -4.97 -14.85 -36.18
N GLN A 7 -6.04 -14.44 -36.87
CA GLN A 7 -6.38 -13.02 -36.98
C GLN A 7 -6.79 -12.55 -35.59
N VAL A 8 -5.96 -11.71 -35.01
CA VAL A 8 -6.34 -10.94 -33.82
C VAL A 8 -7.66 -10.23 -34.14
N PRO A 9 -8.72 -10.42 -33.36
CA PRO A 9 -9.99 -9.77 -33.64
C PRO A 9 -9.80 -8.25 -33.68
N PRO A 10 -10.54 -7.54 -34.56
CA PRO A 10 -10.43 -6.09 -34.66
C PRO A 10 -10.77 -5.43 -33.32
N GLU A 11 -10.07 -4.35 -32.99
CA GLU A 11 -10.34 -3.56 -31.81
C GLU A 11 -11.80 -3.05 -31.80
N PRO A 12 -12.49 -3.04 -30.64
CA PRO A 12 -13.90 -2.66 -30.57
C PRO A 12 -14.09 -1.18 -30.92
N THR A 13 -15.12 -0.85 -31.68
CA THR A 13 -15.49 0.54 -31.98
C THR A 13 -16.14 1.20 -30.74
N ALA A 14 -16.21 2.54 -30.76
CA ALA A 14 -16.91 3.27 -29.71
C ALA A 14 -18.43 2.91 -29.60
N ALA A 15 -19.03 2.46 -30.70
CA ALA A 15 -20.43 1.99 -30.69
C ALA A 15 -20.53 0.62 -30.03
N ASP A 16 -19.61 -0.29 -30.33
CA ASP A 16 -19.53 -1.60 -29.70
C ASP A 16 -19.38 -1.50 -28.19
N VAL A 17 -18.43 -0.67 -27.72
CA VAL A 17 -18.19 -0.46 -26.29
C VAL A 17 -19.44 0.06 -25.58
N ARG A 18 -20.16 1.04 -26.19
CA ARG A 18 -21.40 1.59 -25.59
C ARG A 18 -22.57 0.59 -25.56
N ALA A 19 -22.52 -0.43 -26.39
CA ALA A 19 -23.56 -1.47 -26.44
C ALA A 19 -23.28 -2.65 -25.50
N MET A 20 -22.09 -2.74 -24.89
CA MET A 20 -21.70 -3.82 -23.97
C MET A 20 -22.36 -3.67 -22.59
N ASP A 21 -22.48 -4.78 -21.91
CA ASP A 21 -22.89 -4.79 -20.51
C ASP A 21 -21.81 -4.15 -19.63
N VAL A 22 -22.08 -3.00 -19.04
CA VAL A 22 -21.16 -2.26 -18.19
C VAL A 22 -20.68 -3.01 -16.95
N ARG A 23 -21.33 -4.12 -16.59
CA ARG A 23 -20.93 -5.00 -15.47
C ARG A 23 -19.93 -6.07 -15.87
N SER A 24 -19.56 -6.14 -17.13
CA SER A 24 -18.63 -7.14 -17.64
C SER A 24 -17.19 -6.65 -17.59
N VAL A 25 -16.26 -7.49 -17.14
CA VAL A 25 -14.83 -7.24 -17.26
C VAL A 25 -14.41 -7.05 -18.72
N ALA A 26 -15.06 -7.76 -19.66
CA ALA A 26 -14.80 -7.58 -21.09
C ALA A 26 -15.11 -6.16 -21.56
N SER A 27 -16.13 -5.51 -20.99
CA SER A 27 -16.45 -4.11 -21.30
C SER A 27 -15.37 -3.16 -20.82
N LEU A 28 -14.83 -3.36 -19.62
CA LEU A 28 -13.70 -2.57 -19.12
C LEU A 28 -12.48 -2.71 -20.02
N LEU A 29 -12.14 -3.93 -20.41
CA LEU A 29 -11.00 -4.18 -21.32
C LEU A 29 -11.22 -3.53 -22.70
N ALA A 30 -12.47 -3.57 -23.22
CA ALA A 30 -12.82 -2.89 -24.45
C ALA A 30 -12.73 -1.35 -24.34
N VAL A 31 -13.12 -0.78 -23.18
CA VAL A 31 -12.92 0.65 -22.90
C VAL A 31 -11.44 1.00 -22.93
N VAL A 32 -10.61 0.25 -22.20
CA VAL A 32 -9.16 0.50 -22.14
C VAL A 32 -8.50 0.34 -23.52
N ALA A 33 -8.88 -0.70 -24.28
CA ALA A 33 -8.40 -0.87 -25.65
C ALA A 33 -8.76 0.33 -26.52
N ARG A 34 -10.00 0.85 -26.38
CA ARG A 34 -10.46 2.01 -27.13
C ARG A 34 -9.76 3.31 -26.71
N LEU A 35 -9.50 3.51 -25.42
CA LEU A 35 -8.73 4.67 -24.94
C LEU A 35 -7.32 4.70 -25.53
N ARG A 36 -6.71 3.53 -25.74
CA ARG A 36 -5.36 3.37 -26.30
C ARG A 36 -5.32 3.00 -27.78
N ASP A 37 -6.41 3.18 -28.50
CA ASP A 37 -6.45 3.01 -29.97
C ASP A 37 -5.58 4.08 -30.64
N PRO A 38 -4.58 3.74 -31.48
CA PRO A 38 -3.65 4.70 -32.06
C PRO A 38 -4.30 5.78 -32.94
N GLU A 39 -5.44 5.45 -33.57
CA GLU A 39 -6.10 6.36 -34.52
C GLU A 39 -7.23 7.17 -33.87
N HIS A 40 -7.90 6.60 -32.90
CA HIS A 40 -9.14 7.16 -32.35
C HIS A 40 -9.18 7.20 -30.82
N GLY A 41 -8.09 6.87 -30.15
CA GLY A 41 -7.99 6.85 -28.70
C GLY A 41 -7.86 8.23 -28.08
N CYS A 42 -7.73 8.24 -26.77
CA CYS A 42 -7.53 9.47 -26.01
C CYS A 42 -6.05 9.93 -26.13
N PRO A 43 -5.78 11.16 -26.57
CA PRO A 43 -4.40 11.65 -26.73
C PRO A 43 -3.59 11.62 -25.42
N TRP A 44 -4.24 11.75 -24.27
CA TRP A 44 -3.59 11.67 -22.97
C TRP A 44 -3.20 10.22 -22.64
N ASP A 45 -4.14 9.28 -22.79
CA ASP A 45 -3.90 7.86 -22.50
C ASP A 45 -2.82 7.27 -23.42
N LEU A 46 -2.78 7.68 -24.68
CA LEU A 46 -1.77 7.24 -25.63
C LEU A 46 -0.33 7.63 -25.26
N GLN A 47 -0.16 8.74 -24.52
CA GLN A 47 1.16 9.20 -24.07
C GLN A 47 1.60 8.50 -22.78
N GLN A 48 0.70 7.79 -22.10
CA GLN A 48 1.02 7.16 -20.84
C GLN A 48 1.92 5.94 -21.00
N THR A 49 2.79 5.77 -20.04
CA THR A 49 3.67 4.61 -19.87
C THR A 49 3.46 4.04 -18.47
N PRO A 50 3.89 2.81 -18.18
CA PRO A 50 3.80 2.27 -16.82
C PRO A 50 4.44 3.16 -15.74
N ARG A 51 5.45 3.95 -16.11
CA ARG A 51 6.11 4.87 -15.18
C ARG A 51 5.30 6.14 -14.92
N THR A 52 4.61 6.66 -15.94
CA THR A 52 3.84 7.91 -15.79
C THR A 52 2.53 7.70 -15.04
N ILE A 53 1.95 6.50 -15.08
CA ILE A 53 0.72 6.18 -14.35
C ILE A 53 0.96 5.56 -12.97
N LEU A 54 2.21 5.22 -12.61
CA LEU A 54 2.54 4.69 -11.28
C LEU A 54 2.06 5.57 -10.11
N PRO A 55 2.16 6.93 -10.14
CA PRO A 55 1.63 7.76 -9.08
C PRO A 55 0.13 7.56 -8.84
N TYR A 56 -0.67 7.51 -9.91
CA TYR A 56 -2.12 7.29 -9.81
C TYR A 56 -2.46 5.92 -9.19
N THR A 57 -1.73 4.86 -9.57
CA THR A 57 -1.94 3.53 -8.95
C THR A 57 -1.71 3.56 -7.43
N LEU A 58 -0.79 4.38 -6.93
CA LEU A 58 -0.55 4.55 -5.50
C LEU A 58 -1.66 5.39 -4.85
N GLU A 59 -2.14 6.43 -5.56
CA GLU A 59 -3.25 7.28 -5.16
C GLU A 59 -4.51 6.44 -4.97
N GLU A 60 -4.96 5.70 -5.99
CA GLU A 60 -6.12 4.79 -5.90
C GLU A 60 -6.00 3.78 -4.75
N ALA A 61 -4.80 3.25 -4.51
CA ALA A 61 -4.59 2.32 -3.40
C ALA A 61 -4.73 3.00 -2.02
N TYR A 62 -4.42 4.29 -1.90
CA TYR A 62 -4.64 5.06 -0.69
C TYR A 62 -6.09 5.49 -0.53
N GLU A 63 -6.80 5.82 -1.62
CA GLU A 63 -8.21 6.16 -1.64
C GLU A 63 -9.07 4.93 -1.25
N VAL A 64 -8.74 3.75 -1.75
CA VAL A 64 -9.30 2.47 -1.23
C VAL A 64 -9.10 2.35 0.29
N ALA A 65 -7.91 2.68 0.81
CA ALA A 65 -7.65 2.59 2.24
C ALA A 65 -8.45 3.64 3.02
N GLU A 66 -8.61 4.85 2.51
CA GLU A 66 -9.39 5.92 3.11
C GLU A 66 -10.88 5.57 3.16
N ALA A 67 -11.45 5.08 2.08
CA ALA A 67 -12.83 4.62 2.02
C ALA A 67 -13.12 3.52 3.06
N ILE A 68 -12.17 2.58 3.26
CA ILE A 68 -12.27 1.55 4.31
C ILE A 68 -12.22 2.16 5.71
N GLU A 69 -11.32 3.12 5.96
CA GLU A 69 -11.16 3.77 7.27
C GLU A 69 -12.38 4.62 7.65
N ASN A 70 -13.08 5.16 6.64
CA ASN A 70 -14.31 5.95 6.80
C ASN A 70 -15.59 5.09 6.83
N ASP A 71 -15.50 3.76 6.69
CA ASP A 71 -16.64 2.84 6.53
C ASP A 71 -17.57 3.25 5.36
N ASP A 72 -17.02 3.93 4.33
CA ASP A 72 -17.77 4.34 3.14
C ASP A 72 -17.73 3.26 2.05
N MET A 73 -18.77 2.43 2.01
CA MET A 73 -18.90 1.34 1.06
C MET A 73 -19.21 1.81 -0.37
N ALA A 74 -19.74 3.02 -0.55
CA ALA A 74 -20.01 3.56 -1.88
C ALA A 74 -18.71 4.05 -2.50
N GLU A 75 -17.93 4.83 -1.78
CA GLU A 75 -16.60 5.28 -2.14
C GLU A 75 -15.67 4.09 -2.38
N LEU A 76 -15.66 3.10 -1.48
CA LEU A 76 -14.88 1.87 -1.65
C LEU A 76 -15.18 1.16 -2.97
N CYS A 77 -16.44 1.17 -3.43
CA CYS A 77 -16.79 0.57 -4.71
C CYS A 77 -16.21 1.36 -5.89
N GLU A 78 -16.17 2.68 -5.82
CA GLU A 78 -15.61 3.56 -6.83
C GLU A 78 -14.10 3.39 -6.90
N GLU A 79 -13.40 3.48 -5.77
CA GLU A 79 -11.93 3.37 -5.69
C GLU A 79 -11.41 1.97 -6.08
N LEU A 80 -12.16 0.90 -5.76
CA LEU A 80 -11.84 -0.43 -6.28
C LEU A 80 -12.00 -0.52 -7.80
N GLY A 81 -12.93 0.24 -8.38
CA GLY A 81 -13.10 0.39 -9.83
C GLY A 81 -11.88 1.06 -10.47
N ASP A 82 -11.40 2.15 -9.88
CA ASP A 82 -10.26 2.90 -10.37
C ASP A 82 -8.96 2.09 -10.23
N LEU A 83 -8.77 1.41 -9.12
CA LEU A 83 -7.66 0.47 -8.97
C LEU A 83 -7.71 -0.69 -9.98
N LEU A 84 -8.90 -1.22 -10.29
CA LEU A 84 -9.09 -2.24 -11.32
C LEU A 84 -8.79 -1.68 -12.72
N PHE A 85 -9.15 -0.43 -13.01
CA PHE A 85 -8.79 0.27 -14.23
C PHE A 85 -7.27 0.40 -14.37
N GLN A 86 -6.54 0.72 -13.29
CA GLN A 86 -5.07 0.74 -13.30
C GLN A 86 -4.48 -0.63 -13.71
N VAL A 87 -5.04 -1.73 -13.20
CA VAL A 87 -4.59 -3.08 -13.58
C VAL A 87 -4.86 -3.34 -15.07
N ALA A 88 -6.03 -2.95 -15.57
CA ALA A 88 -6.41 -3.16 -16.97
C ALA A 88 -5.52 -2.35 -17.95
N ILE A 89 -5.24 -1.09 -17.63
CA ILE A 89 -4.41 -0.23 -18.51
C ILE A 89 -2.95 -0.69 -18.51
N TYR A 90 -2.39 -1.15 -17.39
CA TYR A 90 -1.06 -1.77 -17.37
C TYR A 90 -0.99 -3.02 -18.24
N ALA A 91 -2.00 -3.89 -18.13
CA ALA A 91 -2.06 -5.10 -18.94
C ALA A 91 -2.18 -4.79 -20.44
N ARG A 92 -2.94 -3.74 -20.80
CA ARG A 92 -3.03 -3.26 -22.19
C ARG A 92 -1.69 -2.73 -22.70
N MET A 93 -0.99 -1.91 -21.92
CA MET A 93 0.35 -1.41 -22.28
C MET A 93 1.35 -2.55 -22.48
N ALA A 94 1.28 -3.59 -21.66
CA ALA A 94 2.13 -4.78 -21.80
C ALA A 94 1.77 -5.58 -23.06
N GLN A 95 0.49 -5.73 -23.36
CA GLN A 95 -0.01 -6.38 -24.57
C GLN A 95 0.46 -5.67 -25.83
N GLU A 96 0.46 -4.34 -25.86
CA GLU A 96 0.97 -3.52 -26.96
C GLU A 96 2.47 -3.75 -27.22
N GLN A 97 3.23 -4.15 -26.18
CA GLN A 97 4.65 -4.49 -26.27
C GLN A 97 4.90 -5.98 -26.54
N GLY A 98 3.87 -6.81 -26.50
CA GLY A 98 3.97 -8.25 -26.68
C GLY A 98 4.51 -9.00 -25.47
N ASP A 99 4.46 -8.39 -24.26
CA ASP A 99 4.98 -9.00 -23.03
C ASP A 99 3.97 -9.95 -22.37
N PHE A 100 2.77 -9.46 -22.06
CA PHE A 100 1.65 -10.23 -21.48
C PHE A 100 0.34 -9.46 -21.64
N ASP A 101 -0.79 -10.12 -21.43
CA ASP A 101 -2.13 -9.52 -21.45
C ASP A 101 -2.86 -9.62 -20.10
N PHE A 102 -4.10 -9.13 -20.05
CA PHE A 102 -4.92 -9.20 -18.85
C PHE A 102 -5.25 -10.64 -18.43
N GLY A 103 -5.40 -11.56 -19.40
CA GLY A 103 -5.60 -12.99 -19.15
C GLY A 103 -4.41 -13.61 -18.40
N ASP A 104 -3.20 -13.21 -18.75
CA ASP A 104 -1.98 -13.66 -18.06
C ASP A 104 -1.93 -13.16 -16.62
N VAL A 105 -2.35 -11.90 -16.38
CA VAL A 105 -2.47 -11.35 -15.01
C VAL A 105 -3.45 -12.16 -14.19
N VAL A 106 -4.64 -12.46 -14.74
CA VAL A 106 -5.66 -13.29 -14.09
C VAL A 106 -5.15 -14.70 -13.84
N ALA A 107 -4.54 -15.34 -14.85
CA ALA A 107 -3.97 -16.69 -14.72
C ALA A 107 -2.88 -16.75 -13.64
N SER A 108 -2.01 -15.72 -13.58
CA SER A 108 -0.96 -15.62 -12.59
C SER A 108 -1.51 -15.57 -11.16
N ILE A 109 -2.51 -14.71 -10.89
CA ILE A 109 -3.08 -14.60 -9.55
C ILE A 109 -3.93 -15.80 -9.17
N THR A 110 -4.78 -16.30 -10.09
CA THR A 110 -5.63 -17.46 -9.85
C THR A 110 -4.80 -18.69 -9.54
N GLY A 111 -3.81 -18.99 -10.37
CA GLY A 111 -2.91 -20.12 -10.13
C GLY A 111 -2.13 -20.02 -8.83
N LYS A 112 -1.76 -18.80 -8.44
CA LYS A 112 -1.12 -18.53 -7.15
C LYS A 112 -2.08 -18.80 -5.99
N MET A 113 -3.32 -18.34 -6.05
CA MET A 113 -4.31 -18.53 -4.98
C MET A 113 -4.67 -20.01 -4.81
N VAL A 114 -4.92 -20.72 -5.89
CA VAL A 114 -5.19 -22.17 -5.85
C VAL A 114 -4.04 -22.94 -5.21
N ARG A 115 -2.81 -22.69 -5.63
CA ARG A 115 -1.64 -23.37 -5.05
C ARG A 115 -1.41 -23.05 -3.58
N ARG A 116 -1.71 -21.83 -3.14
CA ARG A 116 -1.46 -21.37 -1.76
C ARG A 116 -2.57 -21.71 -0.78
N HIS A 117 -3.69 -22.24 -1.26
CA HIS A 117 -4.80 -22.68 -0.43
C HIS A 117 -5.13 -24.17 -0.68
N PRO A 118 -4.17 -25.08 -0.47
CA PRO A 118 -4.40 -26.52 -0.69
C PRO A 118 -5.46 -27.09 0.27
N HIS A 119 -5.76 -26.42 1.36
CA HIS A 119 -6.83 -26.73 2.30
C HIS A 119 -8.23 -26.32 1.79
N VAL A 120 -8.31 -25.51 0.73
CA VAL A 120 -9.57 -25.09 0.09
C VAL A 120 -9.75 -25.76 -1.26
N PHE A 121 -8.67 -25.90 -2.03
CA PHE A 121 -8.70 -26.38 -3.41
C PHE A 121 -8.04 -27.76 -3.60
N GLY A 122 -7.62 -28.43 -2.53
CA GLY A 122 -7.00 -29.73 -2.51
C GLY A 122 -7.39 -30.51 -1.26
N ASP A 123 -6.61 -31.51 -0.90
CA ASP A 123 -6.91 -32.47 0.18
C ASP A 123 -6.12 -32.16 1.49
N ALA A 124 -5.45 -31.02 1.59
CA ALA A 124 -4.69 -30.66 2.80
C ALA A 124 -5.65 -30.23 3.91
N GLU A 125 -5.46 -30.78 5.10
CA GLU A 125 -6.16 -30.33 6.30
C GLU A 125 -5.29 -29.33 7.07
N VAL A 126 -5.91 -28.31 7.63
CA VAL A 126 -5.27 -27.32 8.53
C VAL A 126 -6.11 -27.16 9.78
N ALA A 127 -5.46 -27.19 10.94
CA ALA A 127 -6.12 -27.16 12.24
C ALA A 127 -6.30 -25.75 12.79
N SER A 128 -5.54 -24.76 12.30
CA SER A 128 -5.56 -23.39 12.82
C SER A 128 -5.14 -22.35 11.78
N GLU A 129 -5.51 -21.11 12.05
CA GLU A 129 -5.06 -19.94 11.25
C GLU A 129 -3.53 -19.80 11.27
N GLU A 130 -2.90 -20.16 12.39
CA GLU A 130 -1.45 -20.08 12.57
C GLU A 130 -0.73 -21.06 11.62
N GLU A 131 -1.23 -22.29 11.51
CA GLU A 131 -0.74 -23.29 10.55
C GLU A 131 -0.93 -22.85 9.10
N VAL A 132 -2.04 -22.19 8.77
CA VAL A 132 -2.25 -21.57 7.44
C VAL A 132 -1.18 -20.54 7.16
N ARG A 133 -0.87 -19.67 8.13
CA ARG A 133 0.13 -18.61 8.01
C ARG A 133 1.55 -19.17 7.83
N GLU A 134 1.91 -20.21 8.57
CA GLU A 134 3.21 -20.91 8.44
C GLU A 134 3.36 -21.58 7.08
N ASN A 135 2.34 -22.36 6.67
CA ASN A 135 2.29 -23.00 5.37
C ASN A 135 2.39 -21.99 4.21
N TRP A 136 1.71 -20.84 4.33
CA TRP A 136 1.78 -19.76 3.37
C TRP A 136 3.20 -19.21 3.19
N GLU A 137 3.93 -19.01 4.28
CA GLU A 137 5.30 -18.50 4.21
C GLU A 137 6.27 -19.56 3.66
N ALA A 138 6.09 -20.83 4.01
CA ALA A 138 6.86 -21.94 3.46
C ALA A 138 6.66 -22.06 1.94
N MET A 139 5.39 -21.99 1.47
CA MET A 139 5.07 -22.01 0.04
C MET A 139 5.65 -20.81 -0.71
N LYS A 140 5.61 -19.62 -0.13
CA LYS A 140 6.28 -18.45 -0.71
C LYS A 140 7.78 -18.61 -0.82
N ALA A 141 8.42 -19.32 0.12
CA ALA A 141 9.83 -19.60 0.08
C ALA A 141 10.15 -20.60 -1.05
N ALA A 142 9.39 -21.69 -1.14
CA ALA A 142 9.54 -22.71 -2.19
C ALA A 142 9.29 -22.15 -3.61
N GLU A 143 8.24 -21.32 -3.80
CA GLU A 143 7.98 -20.66 -5.09
C GLU A 143 9.13 -19.74 -5.55
N ARG A 144 9.79 -19.11 -4.59
CA ARG A 144 10.97 -18.26 -4.89
C ARG A 144 12.16 -19.07 -5.34
N GLU A 145 12.37 -20.22 -4.71
CA GLU A 145 13.44 -21.15 -5.03
C GLU A 145 13.20 -21.78 -6.42
N ALA A 146 11.98 -22.24 -6.69
CA ALA A 146 11.59 -22.84 -7.97
C ALA A 146 11.68 -21.88 -9.17
N LYS A 147 11.51 -20.56 -8.96
CA LYS A 147 11.65 -19.55 -10.02
C LYS A 147 13.09 -19.25 -10.42
N GLY A 148 14.05 -20.05 -9.96
CA GLY A 148 15.45 -19.93 -10.35
C GLY A 148 16.06 -18.54 -10.09
N LYS A 149 15.39 -17.74 -9.25
CA LYS A 149 15.94 -16.45 -8.85
C LYS A 149 17.21 -16.75 -8.04
N ARG A 150 18.35 -16.34 -8.62
CA ARG A 150 19.68 -16.24 -8.05
C ARG A 150 19.67 -16.50 -6.55
N LEU A 151 20.48 -17.43 -6.06
CA LEU A 151 20.70 -17.59 -4.62
C LEU A 151 20.75 -16.22 -3.98
N ARG A 152 19.80 -15.95 -3.08
CA ARG A 152 19.79 -14.66 -2.39
C ARG A 152 21.09 -14.50 -1.65
N THR A 153 21.79 -13.44 -1.91
CA THR A 153 23.01 -13.08 -1.17
C THR A 153 22.67 -12.48 0.19
N SER A 154 21.41 -12.03 0.38
CA SER A 154 20.94 -11.44 1.62
C SER A 154 19.48 -11.81 1.92
N VAL A 155 19.17 -12.02 3.20
CA VAL A 155 17.78 -12.17 3.69
C VAL A 155 16.92 -10.94 3.45
N MET A 156 17.53 -9.77 3.23
CA MET A 156 16.86 -8.51 2.97
C MET A 156 16.39 -8.35 1.52
N GLU A 157 16.88 -9.18 0.60
CA GLU A 157 16.51 -9.08 -0.82
C GLU A 157 15.02 -9.31 -1.06
N GLY A 158 14.43 -8.47 -1.97
CA GLY A 158 13.04 -8.57 -2.40
C GLY A 158 12.04 -7.94 -1.42
N VAL A 159 12.49 -7.06 -0.51
CA VAL A 159 11.63 -6.05 0.09
C VAL A 159 11.59 -4.87 -0.86
N ALA A 160 10.41 -4.57 -1.42
CA ALA A 160 10.26 -3.48 -2.38
C ALA A 160 10.72 -2.14 -1.78
N GLN A 161 11.48 -1.38 -2.57
CA GLN A 161 12.01 -0.09 -2.11
C GLN A 161 10.94 1.01 -2.11
N ALA A 162 9.93 0.87 -2.97
CA ALA A 162 8.84 1.83 -3.12
C ALA A 162 7.73 1.70 -2.05
N LEU A 163 7.86 0.78 -1.09
CA LEU A 163 6.91 0.69 0.02
C LEU A 163 6.98 1.93 0.92
N PRO A 164 5.86 2.34 1.55
CA PRO A 164 5.88 3.31 2.64
C PRO A 164 6.96 2.97 3.66
N ALA A 165 7.62 3.97 4.21
CA ALA A 165 8.84 3.76 4.99
C ALA A 165 8.61 2.87 6.22
N LEU A 166 7.51 3.07 6.94
CA LEU A 166 7.20 2.27 8.12
C LEU A 166 6.86 0.82 7.74
N VAL A 167 6.10 0.61 6.65
CA VAL A 167 5.81 -0.73 6.12
C VAL A 167 7.10 -1.44 5.70
N ARG A 168 8.03 -0.71 5.08
CA ARG A 168 9.32 -1.26 4.67
C ARG A 168 10.17 -1.63 5.88
N ALA A 169 10.26 -0.76 6.89
CA ALA A 169 10.97 -1.01 8.14
C ALA A 169 10.44 -2.27 8.83
N HIS A 170 9.13 -2.39 9.01
CA HIS A 170 8.49 -3.58 9.56
C HIS A 170 8.88 -4.86 8.81
N LYS A 171 8.86 -4.84 7.47
CA LYS A 171 9.24 -6.01 6.64
C LYS A 171 10.71 -6.37 6.77
N LEU A 172 11.60 -5.38 6.87
CA LEU A 172 13.03 -5.61 7.08
C LEU A 172 13.28 -6.25 8.45
N GLN A 173 12.70 -5.70 9.52
CA GLN A 173 12.80 -6.23 10.87
C GLN A 173 12.24 -7.65 10.99
N LYS A 174 11.07 -7.91 10.40
CA LYS A 174 10.48 -9.26 10.37
C LYS A 174 11.38 -10.28 9.65
N ARG A 175 12.19 -9.86 8.69
CA ARG A 175 13.17 -10.73 8.03
C ARG A 175 14.41 -10.98 8.88
N ALA A 176 14.90 -9.96 9.58
CA ALA A 176 15.98 -10.08 10.54
C ALA A 176 15.61 -11.05 11.67
N ALA A 177 14.41 -10.89 12.23
CA ALA A 177 13.87 -11.75 13.28
C ALA A 177 13.85 -13.25 12.88
N ARG A 178 13.52 -13.57 11.64
CA ARG A 178 13.49 -14.97 11.14
C ARG A 178 14.85 -15.70 11.16
N VAL A 179 15.94 -14.96 11.18
CA VAL A 179 17.29 -15.51 11.25
C VAL A 179 17.91 -15.33 12.63
N GLY A 180 17.08 -15.03 13.63
CA GLY A 180 17.50 -14.88 15.03
C GLY A 180 18.09 -13.51 15.37
N PHE A 181 17.97 -12.51 14.48
CA PHE A 181 18.37 -11.15 14.78
C PHE A 181 17.15 -10.34 15.24
N ASP A 182 16.79 -10.52 16.49
CA ASP A 182 15.65 -9.87 17.15
C ASP A 182 15.90 -9.71 18.66
N TRP A 183 15.07 -8.95 19.33
CA TRP A 183 15.04 -8.79 20.76
C TRP A 183 14.25 -9.93 21.41
N ASP A 184 14.71 -10.40 22.55
CA ASP A 184 14.07 -11.52 23.28
C ASP A 184 12.76 -11.07 23.96
N ASP A 185 12.65 -9.79 24.31
CA ASP A 185 11.50 -9.24 25.04
C ASP A 185 11.21 -7.77 24.71
N LEU A 186 10.07 -7.29 25.21
CA LEU A 186 9.63 -5.89 25.07
C LEU A 186 10.53 -4.91 25.85
N ASP A 187 11.16 -5.33 26.92
CA ASP A 187 12.00 -4.45 27.75
C ASP A 187 13.25 -4.03 26.96
N GLY A 188 13.86 -4.95 26.23
CA GLY A 188 14.98 -4.68 25.34
C GLY A 188 14.59 -3.72 24.20
N VAL A 189 13.44 -3.95 23.57
CA VAL A 189 12.92 -3.06 22.52
C VAL A 189 12.64 -1.65 23.06
N ALA A 190 12.00 -1.56 24.22
CA ALA A 190 11.69 -0.27 24.86
C ALA A 190 12.96 0.46 25.32
N ALA A 191 13.98 -0.28 25.77
CA ALA A 191 15.29 0.29 26.12
C ALA A 191 15.93 0.91 24.87
N LYS A 192 15.87 0.23 23.70
CA LYS A 192 16.43 0.76 22.44
C LYS A 192 15.70 2.03 21.98
N VAL A 193 14.37 2.09 22.08
CA VAL A 193 13.62 3.34 21.78
C VAL A 193 14.08 4.50 22.65
N ARG A 194 14.36 4.25 23.96
CA ARG A 194 14.88 5.32 24.84
C ARG A 194 16.31 5.73 24.51
N GLU A 195 17.15 4.79 24.09
CA GLU A 195 18.51 5.04 23.62
C GLU A 195 18.48 5.95 22.38
N GLU A 196 17.73 5.59 21.34
CA GLU A 196 17.59 6.40 20.11
C GLU A 196 16.99 7.78 20.39
N LEU A 197 16.06 7.88 21.33
CA LEU A 197 15.54 9.18 21.77
C LEU A 197 16.64 10.04 22.39
N ALA A 198 17.47 9.46 23.25
CA ALA A 198 18.58 10.19 23.89
C ALA A 198 19.65 10.62 22.87
N GLU A 199 19.95 9.79 21.87
CA GLU A 199 20.87 10.14 20.76
C GLU A 199 20.28 11.25 19.89
N CYS A 200 18.98 11.19 19.58
CA CYS A 200 18.27 12.28 18.91
C CYS A 200 18.32 13.58 19.73
N GLU A 201 18.11 13.53 21.07
CA GLU A 201 18.21 14.70 21.96
C GLU A 201 19.62 15.33 21.97
N ALA A 202 20.67 14.53 21.83
CA ALA A 202 22.04 15.03 21.75
C ALA A 202 22.26 15.90 20.49
N THR A 203 21.43 15.77 19.45
CA THR A 203 21.48 16.57 18.22
C THR A 203 20.67 17.87 18.27
N PHE A 204 20.02 18.24 19.39
CA PHE A 204 19.16 19.44 19.47
C PHE A 204 19.95 20.77 19.45
N GLY A 205 21.27 20.73 19.63
CA GLY A 205 22.11 21.92 19.61
C GLY A 205 22.23 22.56 18.22
N ALA A 206 22.38 23.90 18.18
CA ALA A 206 22.53 24.64 16.92
C ALA A 206 23.81 24.31 16.14
N GLN A 207 24.75 23.57 16.74
CA GLN A 207 26.03 23.15 16.13
C GLN A 207 26.04 21.69 15.70
N ALA A 208 24.94 20.93 15.92
CA ALA A 208 24.86 19.54 15.48
C ALA A 208 24.81 19.45 13.95
N ASP A 209 25.47 18.45 13.41
CA ASP A 209 25.45 18.17 11.97
C ASP A 209 24.02 17.84 11.52
N PRO A 210 23.48 18.53 10.49
CA PRO A 210 22.17 18.20 9.95
C PRO A 210 22.02 16.74 9.50
N LEU A 211 23.09 16.10 9.01
CA LEU A 211 23.08 14.70 8.60
C LEU A 211 22.97 13.77 9.80
N GLU A 212 23.69 14.04 10.88
CA GLU A 212 23.59 13.30 12.13
C GLU A 212 22.16 13.36 12.68
N ARG A 213 21.53 14.51 12.69
CA ARG A 213 20.12 14.66 13.08
C ARG A 213 19.17 13.84 12.23
N VAL A 214 19.39 13.75 10.92
CA VAL A 214 18.59 12.90 10.03
C VAL A 214 18.77 11.42 10.37
N HIS A 215 19.97 10.99 10.71
CA HIS A 215 20.26 9.60 11.10
C HIS A 215 19.54 9.25 12.40
N GLU A 216 19.73 10.04 13.45
CA GLU A 216 19.14 9.75 14.77
C GLU A 216 17.59 9.77 14.75
N VAL A 217 16.98 10.71 14.02
CA VAL A 217 15.53 10.71 13.81
C VAL A 217 15.09 9.45 13.04
N GLY A 218 15.87 9.04 12.05
CA GLY A 218 15.60 7.81 11.28
C GLY A 218 15.66 6.56 12.16
N ASP A 219 16.66 6.45 13.01
CA ASP A 219 16.87 5.31 13.90
C ASP A 219 15.80 5.24 15.01
N LEU A 220 15.41 6.40 15.55
CA LEU A 220 14.27 6.50 16.47
C LEU A 220 12.96 6.01 15.81
N LEU A 221 12.65 6.45 14.59
CA LEU A 221 11.46 6.00 13.86
C LEU A 221 11.52 4.50 13.58
N PHE A 222 12.68 3.98 13.20
CA PHE A 222 12.89 2.56 12.95
C PHE A 222 12.69 1.72 14.23
N SER A 223 13.20 2.20 15.37
CA SER A 223 12.99 1.58 16.68
C SER A 223 11.53 1.63 17.14
N CYS A 224 10.79 2.71 16.85
CA CYS A 224 9.35 2.78 17.09
C CYS A 224 8.58 1.74 16.27
N VAL A 225 8.95 1.52 15.00
CA VAL A 225 8.35 0.45 14.18
C VAL A 225 8.62 -0.93 14.78
N ASN A 226 9.83 -1.14 15.34
CA ASN A 226 10.15 -2.41 16.01
C ASN A 226 9.30 -2.63 17.26
N LEU A 227 9.09 -1.59 18.04
CA LEU A 227 8.18 -1.63 19.20
C LEU A 227 6.75 -1.99 18.77
N ALA A 228 6.23 -1.34 17.73
CA ALA A 228 4.91 -1.66 17.19
C ALA A 228 4.82 -3.13 16.75
N ARG A 229 5.85 -3.66 16.09
CA ARG A 229 5.93 -5.05 15.65
C ARG A 229 5.87 -6.03 16.82
N HIS A 230 6.58 -5.76 17.91
CA HIS A 230 6.57 -6.61 19.12
C HIS A 230 5.24 -6.53 19.91
N LEU A 231 4.46 -5.47 19.69
CA LEU A 231 3.11 -5.31 20.22
C LEU A 231 2.02 -5.84 19.27
N ASP A 232 2.41 -6.47 18.15
CA ASP A 232 1.53 -6.92 17.06
C ASP A 232 0.65 -5.79 16.49
N VAL A 233 1.21 -4.58 16.43
CA VAL A 233 0.57 -3.38 15.89
C VAL A 233 1.18 -3.05 14.53
N ASP A 234 0.36 -2.78 13.52
CA ASP A 234 0.82 -2.20 12.26
C ASP A 234 1.15 -0.72 12.46
N ALA A 235 2.43 -0.37 12.33
CA ALA A 235 2.92 0.98 12.58
C ALA A 235 2.37 2.02 11.59
N GLU A 236 2.19 1.64 10.31
CA GLU A 236 1.63 2.51 9.27
C GLU A 236 0.17 2.83 9.57
N GLN A 237 -0.65 1.81 9.84
CA GLN A 237 -2.05 1.99 10.21
C GLN A 237 -2.21 2.77 11.52
N ALA A 238 -1.37 2.49 12.52
CA ALA A 238 -1.40 3.21 13.79
C ALA A 238 -1.13 4.71 13.63
N LEU A 239 -0.16 5.07 12.75
CA LEU A 239 0.16 6.46 12.45
C LEU A 239 -0.94 7.13 11.61
N ARG A 240 -1.50 6.44 10.62
CA ARG A 240 -2.66 6.92 9.86
C ARG A 240 -3.84 7.23 10.79
N ALA A 241 -4.20 6.29 11.65
CA ALA A 241 -5.26 6.50 12.64
C ALA A 241 -4.95 7.67 13.61
N ALA A 242 -3.68 7.92 13.93
CA ALA A 242 -3.29 9.08 14.73
C ALA A 242 -3.47 10.40 13.95
N ASN A 243 -3.12 10.41 12.65
CA ASN A 243 -3.34 11.56 11.76
C ASN A 243 -4.83 11.91 11.67
N HIS A 244 -5.70 10.96 11.37
CA HIS A 244 -7.15 11.18 11.33
C HIS A 244 -7.73 11.70 12.66
N ARG A 245 -7.23 11.16 13.80
CA ARG A 245 -7.64 11.69 15.11
C ARG A 245 -7.20 13.13 15.30
N PHE A 246 -5.99 13.47 14.87
CA PHE A 246 -5.48 14.84 14.96
C PHE A 246 -6.32 15.79 14.10
N GLU A 247 -6.54 15.45 12.83
CA GLU A 247 -7.34 16.25 11.88
C GLU A 247 -8.76 16.47 12.40
N ARG A 248 -9.46 15.42 12.79
CA ARG A 248 -10.81 15.50 13.33
C ARG A 248 -10.88 16.39 14.57
N ARG A 249 -9.92 16.27 15.48
CA ARG A 249 -9.85 17.11 16.68
C ARG A 249 -9.58 18.57 16.34
N PHE A 250 -8.65 18.79 15.41
CA PHE A 250 -8.27 20.15 15.01
C PHE A 250 -9.42 20.85 14.29
N MET A 251 -10.15 20.17 13.41
CA MET A 251 -11.38 20.69 12.79
C MET A 251 -12.41 21.11 13.85
N ARG A 252 -12.55 20.36 14.93
CA ARG A 252 -13.44 20.76 16.05
C ARG A 252 -12.95 22.01 16.78
N VAL A 253 -11.63 22.16 16.95
CA VAL A 253 -11.04 23.40 17.48
C VAL A 253 -11.34 24.58 16.56
N GLU A 254 -11.21 24.40 15.24
CA GLU A 254 -11.56 25.44 14.24
C GLU A 254 -13.03 25.83 14.32
N VAL A 255 -13.93 24.86 14.42
CA VAL A 255 -15.37 25.12 14.59
C VAL A 255 -15.64 25.93 15.85
N CYS A 256 -14.99 25.58 16.99
CA CYS A 256 -15.16 26.32 18.26
C CYS A 256 -14.60 27.75 18.16
N LEU A 257 -13.47 27.95 17.52
CA LEU A 257 -12.91 29.29 17.26
C LEU A 257 -13.81 30.11 16.36
N GLY A 258 -14.31 29.50 15.28
CA GLY A 258 -15.23 30.14 14.34
C GLY A 258 -16.53 30.61 15.01
N ALA A 259 -17.07 29.83 15.95
CA ALA A 259 -18.24 30.21 16.76
C ALA A 259 -17.97 31.43 17.64
N ALA A 260 -16.71 31.68 18.02
CA ALA A 260 -16.27 32.88 18.73
C ALA A 260 -15.86 34.05 17.79
N GLY A 261 -16.08 33.92 16.47
CA GLY A 261 -15.69 34.90 15.46
C GLY A 261 -14.15 34.99 15.24
N LYS A 262 -13.44 33.96 15.56
CA LYS A 262 -11.98 33.87 15.47
C LYS A 262 -11.56 32.86 14.40
N GLN A 263 -10.32 32.99 13.93
CA GLN A 263 -9.69 32.01 13.05
C GLN A 263 -8.43 31.46 13.70
N PRO A 264 -7.99 30.24 13.33
CA PRO A 264 -6.70 29.73 13.78
C PRO A 264 -5.56 30.69 13.45
N GLY A 265 -4.74 30.99 14.45
CA GLY A 265 -3.59 31.89 14.30
C GLY A 265 -2.72 31.91 15.53
N PRO A 266 -1.46 32.36 15.40
CA PRO A 266 -0.51 32.41 16.52
C PRO A 266 -1.05 33.23 17.72
N GLU A 267 -1.86 34.25 17.47
CA GLU A 267 -2.50 35.10 18.46
C GLU A 267 -3.55 34.37 19.32
N HIS A 268 -4.05 33.23 18.86
CA HIS A 268 -5.05 32.40 19.53
C HIS A 268 -4.48 31.08 20.07
N ARG A 269 -3.14 30.95 20.16
CA ARG A 269 -2.47 29.73 20.54
C ARG A 269 -2.98 29.16 21.88
N ASP A 270 -3.00 29.96 22.92
CA ASP A 270 -3.41 29.49 24.25
C ASP A 270 -4.90 29.09 24.29
N GLU A 271 -5.73 29.70 23.43
CA GLU A 271 -7.14 29.36 23.30
C GLU A 271 -7.29 28.05 22.53
N MET A 272 -6.53 27.85 21.44
CA MET A 272 -6.51 26.59 20.68
C MET A 272 -6.05 25.42 21.59
N GLU A 273 -5.04 25.61 22.42
CA GLU A 273 -4.59 24.59 23.36
C GLU A 273 -5.69 24.20 24.37
N ARG A 274 -6.42 25.17 24.91
CA ARG A 274 -7.55 24.91 25.83
C ARG A 274 -8.69 24.16 25.13
N LEU A 275 -9.05 24.59 23.92
CA LEU A 275 -10.08 23.93 23.12
C LEU A 275 -9.64 22.50 22.74
N TRP A 276 -8.38 22.29 22.41
CA TRP A 276 -7.83 20.99 22.12
C TRP A 276 -7.95 20.02 23.31
N GLU A 277 -7.60 20.46 24.51
CA GLU A 277 -7.77 19.61 25.71
C GLU A 277 -9.25 19.34 26.02
N THR A 278 -10.14 20.31 25.74
CA THR A 278 -11.58 20.09 25.87
C THR A 278 -12.07 19.02 24.90
N VAL A 279 -11.72 19.14 23.61
CA VAL A 279 -12.08 18.15 22.59
C VAL A 279 -11.55 16.75 22.93
N LYS A 280 -10.31 16.64 23.42
CA LYS A 280 -9.75 15.37 23.87
C LYS A 280 -10.51 14.76 25.06
N SER A 281 -10.98 15.59 25.98
CA SER A 281 -11.71 15.12 27.15
C SER A 281 -13.11 14.59 26.84
N GLU A 282 -13.74 15.13 25.79
CA GLU A 282 -15.07 14.71 25.33
C GLU A 282 -15.07 13.38 24.57
N GLU A 283 -13.90 12.93 24.11
CA GLU A 283 -13.73 11.65 23.40
C GLU A 283 -13.37 10.46 24.36
N ARG A 284 -13.18 10.72 25.64
CA ARG A 284 -12.87 9.70 26.67
C ARG A 284 -14.15 9.21 27.36
#